data_cb1707947d79e5073778bd9d1c1a3fdd
#
_entry.id   cb1707947d79e5073778bd9d1c1a3fdd
#
_cell.length_a   1.000
_cell.length_b   1.000
_cell.length_c   1.000
_cell.angle_alpha   90.00
_cell.angle_beta   90.00
_cell.angle_gamma   90.00
#
_symmetry.space_group_name_H-M   'P 1'
#
loop_
_entity.id
_entity.type
_entity.pdbx_description
1 polymer ?
#
loop_
_entity_poly.entity_id
_entity_poly.type
_entity_poly.pdbx_seq_one_letter_code
_entity_poly.pdbx_strand_id
1 'polypeptide(L)'
;MTLRRILPAACALALLPVAPALAQSRPPAQIKITNARAVPLESLEITTTGEQARLVGKLAKPLAPGKSIMIKLNKPAGCSYYLLGKFSDESESDNDGIDLCKEKSLRLTE
;
A
#
# COMPACT_ATOMS: atom_id res chain seq x y z
N MET A 1 47.56 21.55 41.90
CA MET A 1 47.39 21.20 41.56
C MET A 1 46.55 20.73 40.80
N THR A 2 46.22 20.49 40.56
CA THR A 2 45.65 20.18 39.94
C THR A 2 44.64 19.77 39.38
N LEU A 3 44.24 19.62 39.14
CA LEU A 3 43.49 19.29 38.64
C LEU A 3 42.66 18.89 38.00
N ARG A 4 42.23 18.88 37.66
CA ARG A 4 41.62 18.50 37.06
C ARG A 4 40.75 18.10 36.60
N ARG A 5 40.19 17.99 36.23
CA ARG A 5 39.49 17.54 35.75
C ARG A 5 38.73 17.13 35.12
N ILE A 6 38.20 16.87 34.64
CA ILE A 6 37.59 16.51 34.00
C ILE A 6 36.68 16.09 33.58
N LEU A 7 36.17 15.84 33.28
CA LEU A 7 35.42 15.47 32.84
C LEU A 7 34.63 15.02 32.24
N PRO A 8 34.10 14.87 31.91
CA PRO A 8 33.52 14.45 31.35
C PRO A 8 32.64 14.15 30.77
N ALA A 9 32.35 13.95 30.61
CA ALA A 9 31.68 13.69 30.06
C ALA A 9 30.82 13.32 29.51
N ALA A 10 30.50 13.17 29.35
CA ALA A 10 29.83 12.84 28.85
C ALA A 10 29.02 12.48 28.16
N CYS A 11 28.70 12.33 27.94
CA CYS A 11 28.11 12.07 27.29
C CYS A 11 27.18 11.65 26.84
N ALA A 12 26.85 11.46 26.66
CA ALA A 12 26.12 11.14 26.27
C ALA A 12 25.31 10.74 25.62
N LEU A 13 25.03 10.63 25.38
CA LEU A 13 24.42 10.34 24.81
C LEU A 13 23.46 10.02 24.26
N ALA A 14 23.12 9.97 23.97
CA ALA A 14 22.33 9.85 23.47
C ALA A 14 21.64 9.18 22.83
N LEU A 15 21.40 8.80 22.64
CA LEU A 15 20.90 8.14 22.12
C LEU A 15 19.72 7.98 21.74
N LEU A 16 19.35 8.04 21.34
CA LEU A 16 18.31 7.98 21.00
C LEU A 16 17.66 7.16 20.29
N PRO A 17 17.07 6.76 20.25
CA PRO A 17 16.39 5.89 19.82
C PRO A 17 15.59 6.05 18.87
N VAL A 18 15.56 5.98 18.29
CA VAL A 18 14.86 6.15 17.35
C VAL A 18 13.84 5.39 17.04
N ALA A 19 13.19 5.37 17.23
CA ALA A 19 12.22 4.78 16.96
C ALA A 19 11.77 4.48 15.79
N PRO A 20 11.56 3.78 15.43
CA PRO A 20 11.20 3.36 14.32
C PRO A 20 10.01 3.52 13.93
N ALA A 21 9.75 4.14 13.69
CA ALA A 21 8.68 4.41 13.19
C ALA A 21 7.92 3.47 12.67
N LEU A 22 8.28 2.82 12.53
CA LEU A 22 7.59 1.97 11.99
C LEU A 22 6.43 1.74 12.22
N ALA A 23 6.22 1.74 12.70
CA ALA A 23 5.07 1.42 13.08
C ALA A 23 4.04 1.91 12.30
N GLN A 24 4.16 2.53 11.51
CA GLN A 24 3.18 2.97 10.87
C GLN A 24 2.59 2.14 9.94
N SER A 25 2.12 1.09 9.99
CA SER A 25 1.42 0.28 9.05
C SER A 25 0.04 0.81 8.87
N ARG A 26 -0.07 1.79 8.05
CA ARG A 26 -1.37 2.33 7.75
C ARG A 26 -1.74 2.10 6.32
N PRO A 27 -3.00 1.80 6.01
CA PRO A 27 -3.41 1.70 4.62
C PRO A 27 -3.31 3.07 3.97
N PRO A 28 -3.00 3.12 2.69
CA PRO A 28 -2.92 4.40 2.00
C PRO A 28 -4.31 4.94 1.73
N ALA A 29 -4.42 6.23 1.50
CA ALA A 29 -5.70 6.82 1.13
C ALA A 29 -6.06 6.52 -0.31
N GLN A 30 -5.08 6.20 -1.13
CA GLN A 30 -5.31 5.84 -2.52
C GLN A 30 -4.14 4.99 -2.99
N ILE A 31 -4.38 4.20 -4.04
CA ILE A 31 -3.36 3.37 -4.61
C ILE A 31 -3.31 3.58 -6.11
N LYS A 32 -2.18 3.29 -6.71
CA LYS A 32 -2.00 3.42 -8.13
C LYS A 32 -2.15 2.06 -8.77
N ILE A 33 -3.00 1.98 -9.78
CA ILE A 33 -3.21 0.75 -10.53
C ILE A 33 -2.71 0.98 -11.94
N THR A 34 -1.89 0.07 -12.43
CA THR A 34 -1.38 0.12 -13.79
C THR A 34 -1.84 -1.13 -14.54
N ASN A 35 -2.47 -0.92 -15.70
CA ASN A 35 -2.86 -2.03 -16.55
C ASN A 35 -1.69 -2.32 -17.48
N ALA A 36 -0.92 -3.36 -17.17
CA ALA A 36 0.23 -3.74 -17.98
C ALA A 36 -0.10 -4.82 -19.00
N ARG A 37 -1.38 -5.11 -19.17
CA ARG A 37 -1.79 -6.08 -20.19
C ARG A 37 -2.09 -5.37 -21.49
N ALA A 38 -2.31 -6.14 -22.53
CA ALA A 38 -2.60 -5.59 -23.84
C ALA A 38 -4.08 -5.37 -24.10
N VAL A 39 -4.93 -5.67 -23.12
CA VAL A 39 -6.38 -5.49 -23.26
C VAL A 39 -6.88 -4.57 -22.16
N PRO A 40 -7.97 -3.88 -22.36
CA PRO A 40 -8.50 -2.96 -21.34
C PRO A 40 -8.91 -3.69 -20.07
N LEU A 41 -8.70 -3.03 -18.95
CA LEU A 41 -9.20 -3.50 -17.67
C LEU A 41 -10.59 -2.90 -17.52
N GLU A 42 -11.62 -3.75 -17.51
CA GLU A 42 -12.98 -3.25 -17.51
C GLU A 42 -13.50 -2.94 -16.12
N SER A 43 -13.10 -3.70 -15.14
CA SER A 43 -13.53 -3.42 -13.78
C SER A 43 -12.45 -3.86 -12.81
N LEU A 44 -12.45 -3.25 -11.66
CA LEU A 44 -11.51 -3.62 -10.61
C LEU A 44 -12.18 -3.31 -9.31
N GLU A 45 -12.15 -4.25 -8.38
CA GLU A 45 -12.71 -4.07 -7.05
C GLU A 45 -11.67 -4.41 -6.01
N ILE A 46 -11.62 -3.61 -4.97
CA ILE A 46 -10.70 -3.80 -3.87
C ILE A 46 -11.55 -3.95 -2.62
N THR A 47 -11.40 -5.08 -1.92
CA THR A 47 -12.18 -5.32 -0.71
C THR A 47 -11.26 -5.60 0.46
N THR A 48 -11.73 -5.30 1.64
CA THR A 48 -11.01 -5.70 2.84
C THR A 48 -11.13 -7.22 2.97
N THR A 49 -10.28 -7.81 3.79
CA THR A 49 -10.36 -9.24 4.05
C THR A 49 -10.90 -9.45 5.46
N GLY A 50 -11.23 -10.68 5.77
CA GLY A 50 -11.73 -11.00 7.10
C GLY A 50 -13.21 -11.28 7.08
N GLU A 51 -13.80 -11.34 8.26
CA GLU A 51 -15.19 -11.76 8.35
C GLU A 51 -16.17 -10.76 7.80
N GLN A 52 -15.82 -9.50 7.84
CA GLN A 52 -16.74 -8.49 7.33
C GLN A 52 -16.09 -7.77 6.17
N ALA A 53 -15.79 -8.52 5.15
CA ALA A 53 -15.19 -7.95 3.96
C ALA A 53 -16.13 -6.93 3.34
N ARG A 54 -15.60 -5.81 2.92
CA ARG A 54 -16.41 -4.80 2.25
C ARG A 54 -15.59 -4.11 1.18
N LEU A 55 -16.29 -3.61 0.19
CA LEU A 55 -15.66 -2.92 -0.91
C LEU A 55 -15.12 -1.58 -0.44
N VAL A 56 -13.86 -1.31 -0.69
CA VAL A 56 -13.24 -0.04 -0.32
C VAL A 56 -12.76 0.75 -1.53
N GLY A 57 -12.71 0.14 -2.71
CA GLY A 57 -12.31 0.88 -3.91
C GLY A 57 -12.73 0.14 -5.15
N LYS A 58 -12.95 0.88 -6.21
CA LYS A 58 -13.26 0.28 -7.48
C LYS A 58 -12.93 1.22 -8.61
N LEU A 59 -12.74 0.65 -9.78
CA LEU A 59 -12.43 1.40 -10.97
C LEU A 59 -13.71 2.09 -11.46
N ALA A 60 -13.63 3.38 -11.71
CA ALA A 60 -14.81 4.11 -12.12
C ALA A 60 -15.14 3.90 -13.61
N LYS A 61 -14.14 3.64 -14.41
CA LYS A 61 -14.34 3.40 -15.82
C LYS A 61 -13.17 2.57 -16.34
N PRO A 62 -13.31 1.96 -17.50
CA PRO A 62 -12.27 1.08 -18.00
C PRO A 62 -10.91 1.77 -18.11
N LEU A 63 -9.87 1.01 -17.86
CA LEU A 63 -8.50 1.49 -17.91
C LEU A 63 -7.80 0.88 -19.13
N ALA A 64 -7.37 1.72 -20.05
CA ALA A 64 -6.77 1.27 -21.29
C ALA A 64 -5.42 0.59 -21.05
N PRO A 65 -4.97 -0.24 -21.99
CA PRO A 65 -3.69 -0.91 -21.85
C PRO A 65 -2.56 0.09 -21.64
N GLY A 66 -1.67 -0.21 -20.74
CA GLY A 66 -0.51 0.62 -20.47
C GLY A 66 -0.79 1.85 -19.64
N LYS A 67 -2.02 2.07 -19.23
CA LYS A 67 -2.37 3.27 -18.48
C LYS A 67 -2.42 3.00 -16.99
N SER A 68 -2.36 4.07 -16.22
CA SER A 68 -2.40 4.00 -14.77
C SER A 68 -3.47 4.94 -14.26
N ILE A 69 -3.99 4.64 -13.09
CA ILE A 69 -4.99 5.49 -12.47
C ILE A 69 -4.83 5.38 -10.96
N MET A 70 -5.18 6.43 -10.25
CA MET A 70 -5.20 6.40 -8.79
C MET A 70 -6.62 6.09 -8.36
N ILE A 71 -6.77 5.14 -7.45
CA ILE A 71 -8.07 4.76 -6.92
C ILE A 71 -8.09 5.13 -5.45
N LYS A 72 -9.07 5.93 -5.06
CA LYS A 72 -9.23 6.31 -3.68
C LYS A 72 -9.86 5.19 -2.91
N LEU A 73 -9.37 4.93 -1.71
CA LEU A 73 -9.90 3.90 -0.85
C LEU A 73 -10.84 4.54 0.16
N ASN A 74 -12.04 3.97 0.27
CA ASN A 74 -13.06 4.50 1.16
C ASN A 74 -12.98 3.80 2.51
N LYS A 75 -12.52 4.50 3.51
CA LYS A 75 -12.39 3.96 4.86
C LYS A 75 -11.65 2.62 4.86
N PRO A 76 -10.43 2.60 4.34
CA PRO A 76 -9.68 1.36 4.34
C PRO A 76 -9.40 0.92 5.77
N ALA A 77 -9.34 -0.37 5.99
CA ALA A 77 -9.08 -0.92 7.31
C ALA A 77 -8.09 -2.06 7.22
N GLY A 78 -7.04 -1.97 7.97
CA GLY A 78 -6.01 -3.00 7.97
C GLY A 78 -5.11 -2.91 6.76
N CYS A 79 -4.29 -3.92 6.56
CA CYS A 79 -3.30 -3.91 5.49
C CYS A 79 -3.55 -4.95 4.41
N SER A 80 -4.33 -5.98 4.71
CA SER A 80 -4.55 -7.08 3.77
C SER A 80 -5.83 -6.85 2.98
N TYR A 81 -5.74 -6.96 1.67
CA TYR A 81 -6.88 -6.70 0.80
C TYR A 81 -6.99 -7.74 -0.29
N TYR A 82 -8.19 -7.87 -0.81
CA TYR A 82 -8.46 -8.75 -1.94
C TYR A 82 -8.74 -7.86 -3.15
N LEU A 83 -8.13 -8.20 -4.27
CA LEU A 83 -8.26 -7.43 -5.48
C LEU A 83 -8.78 -8.32 -6.59
N LEU A 84 -9.82 -7.88 -7.27
CA LEU A 84 -10.37 -8.62 -8.38
C LEU A 84 -10.51 -7.70 -9.57
N GLY A 85 -9.82 -8.02 -10.66
CA GLY A 85 -9.90 -7.27 -11.89
C GLY A 85 -10.45 -8.11 -13.01
N LYS A 86 -11.28 -7.52 -13.86
CA LYS A 86 -11.83 -8.19 -15.01
C LYS A 86 -11.45 -7.43 -16.26
N PHE A 87 -10.99 -8.17 -17.26
CA PHE A 87 -10.51 -7.56 -18.49
C PHE A 87 -11.49 -7.81 -19.63
N SER A 88 -11.35 -7.05 -20.70
CA SER A 88 -12.29 -7.13 -21.81
C SER A 88 -12.27 -8.45 -22.54
N ASP A 89 -11.20 -9.23 -22.36
CA ASP A 89 -11.13 -10.56 -22.98
C ASP A 89 -11.72 -11.63 -22.06
N GLU A 90 -12.48 -11.19 -21.04
CA GLU A 90 -13.14 -12.05 -20.09
C GLU A 90 -12.19 -12.76 -19.13
N SER A 91 -10.93 -12.45 -19.15
CA SER A 91 -10.01 -12.99 -18.16
C SER A 91 -10.11 -12.18 -16.87
N GLU A 92 -9.70 -12.79 -15.77
CA GLU A 92 -9.74 -12.14 -14.47
C GLU A 92 -8.38 -12.22 -13.82
N SER A 93 -8.08 -11.23 -13.01
CA SER A 93 -6.88 -11.21 -12.22
C SER A 93 -7.30 -11.04 -10.78
N ASP A 94 -7.00 -12.00 -9.92
CA ASP A 94 -7.36 -11.84 -8.53
C ASP A 94 -6.14 -12.06 -7.67
N ASN A 95 -6.09 -11.31 -6.59
CA ASN A 95 -5.00 -11.39 -5.65
C ASN A 95 -5.58 -11.31 -4.25
N ASP A 96 -5.29 -12.30 -3.44
CA ASP A 96 -5.78 -12.34 -2.09
C ASP A 96 -4.62 -12.05 -1.15
N GLY A 97 -4.83 -11.19 -0.18
CA GLY A 97 -3.78 -10.93 0.79
C GLY A 97 -2.73 -9.92 0.36
N ILE A 98 -3.09 -9.01 -0.53
CA ILE A 98 -2.16 -7.97 -0.90
C ILE A 98 -1.98 -7.00 0.25
N ASP A 99 -0.75 -6.69 0.58
CA ASP A 99 -0.46 -5.75 1.66
C ASP A 99 -0.36 -4.34 1.12
N LEU A 100 -1.45 -3.59 1.20
CA LEU A 100 -1.48 -2.23 0.68
C LEU A 100 -0.80 -1.22 1.60
N CYS A 101 -0.42 -1.64 2.79
CA CYS A 101 0.39 -0.77 3.64
C CYS A 101 1.81 -0.70 3.11
N LYS A 102 2.25 -1.72 2.40
CA LYS A 102 3.58 -1.72 1.81
C LYS A 102 3.53 -1.42 0.32
N GLU A 103 2.57 -1.97 -0.40
CA GLU A 103 2.52 -1.80 -1.83
C GLU A 103 1.42 -0.85 -2.21
N LYS A 104 1.78 0.35 -2.55
CA LYS A 104 0.81 1.38 -2.89
C LYS A 104 0.67 1.56 -4.39
N SER A 105 1.32 0.71 -5.16
CA SER A 105 1.27 0.74 -6.61
C SER A 105 1.22 -0.70 -7.07
N LEU A 106 0.18 -1.05 -7.81
CA LEU A 106 -0.03 -2.41 -8.28
C LEU A 106 -0.02 -2.43 -9.78
N ARG A 107 0.63 -3.46 -10.33
CA ARG A 107 0.74 -3.58 -11.76
C ARG A 107 0.08 -4.88 -12.16
N LEU A 108 -0.94 -4.81 -12.98
CA LEU A 108 -1.69 -5.99 -13.42
C LEU A 108 -1.09 -6.50 -14.71
N THR A 109 -0.58 -7.73 -14.67
CA THR A 109 0.08 -8.34 -15.83
C THR A 109 -0.63 -9.64 -16.17
N GLU A 110 -0.15 -10.30 -17.20
CA GLU A 110 -0.74 -11.56 -17.61
C GLU A 110 -0.47 -12.66 -16.64
#